data_579d90ebaf5e4d8d4c365f92752905b1
#
_entry.id   579d90ebaf5e4d8d4c365f92752905b1
#
_cell.length_a   1.000
_cell.length_b   1.000
_cell.length_c   1.000
_cell.angle_alpha   90.00
_cell.angle_beta   90.00
_cell.angle_gamma   90.00
#
_symmetry.space_group_name_H-M   'P 1'
#
loop_
_entity.id
_entity.type
_entity.pdbx_description
1 polymer ?
#
loop_
_entity_poly.entity_id
_entity_poly.type
_entity_poly.pdbx_seq_one_letter_code
_entity_poly.pdbx_strand_id
1 'polypeptide(L)'
;MEVVIEFLFLGSKLTADDDCSHELRRHLLLGRKAMINPDSVLKSRDITLPTKVHIVKAMVFSVVMYSCESWNVKKAEHPKITAFELWCWRRLLRAHRIARRPSQSIFRKINPEYSLEGLMLKLQLQYFGHLMRTADSWGKSLMLGKSEGQRIRGRQRMRRLDDITDAMDTNLGKLQEMVRDREAWRAAVHGVAKSQPRLGH
;
A
#
# COMPACT_ATOMS: atom_id res chain seq x y z
N MET A 1 -12.52 7.89 -33.00
CA MET A 1 -12.28 7.97 -31.55
C MET A 1 -11.01 7.19 -31.27
N GLU A 2 -9.90 7.86 -30.95
CA GLU A 2 -8.67 7.16 -30.58
C GLU A 2 -8.83 6.62 -29.16
N VAL A 3 -8.63 5.31 -28.98
CA VAL A 3 -8.65 4.67 -27.68
C VAL A 3 -7.27 4.86 -27.04
N VAL A 4 -7.19 5.72 -26.04
CA VAL A 4 -5.96 5.92 -25.28
C VAL A 4 -5.77 4.72 -24.33
N ILE A 5 -4.77 3.90 -24.58
CA ILE A 5 -4.46 2.68 -23.83
C ILE A 5 -3.74 3.00 -22.52
N GLU A 6 -2.99 4.10 -22.48
CA GLU A 6 -2.19 4.54 -21.34
C GLU A 6 -2.32 6.06 -21.15
N PHE A 7 -2.53 6.48 -19.91
CA PHE A 7 -2.66 7.88 -19.55
C PHE A 7 -1.81 8.22 -18.32
N LEU A 8 -1.03 9.29 -18.38
CA LEU A 8 -0.26 9.78 -17.22
C LEU A 8 -1.04 10.92 -16.55
N PHE A 9 -1.47 10.70 -15.31
CA PHE A 9 -2.22 11.69 -14.54
C PHE A 9 -1.55 11.93 -13.18
N LEU A 10 -1.20 13.19 -12.91
CA LEU A 10 -0.54 13.60 -11.67
C LEU A 10 0.65 12.71 -11.26
N GLY A 11 1.43 12.26 -12.25
CA GLY A 11 2.61 11.42 -12.01
C GLY A 11 2.29 9.94 -11.83
N SER A 12 1.04 9.51 -11.92
CA SER A 12 0.61 8.12 -11.87
C SER A 12 0.18 7.64 -13.26
N LYS A 13 0.62 6.44 -13.65
CA LYS A 13 0.28 5.84 -14.93
C LYS A 13 -0.98 5.00 -14.79
N LEU A 14 -2.04 5.43 -15.48
CA LEU A 14 -3.29 4.71 -15.57
C LEU A 14 -3.30 3.88 -16.85
N THR A 15 -3.61 2.59 -16.75
CA THR A 15 -3.77 1.66 -17.87
C THR A 15 -5.20 1.18 -17.96
N ALA A 16 -5.66 0.88 -19.17
CA ALA A 16 -7.00 0.35 -19.39
C ALA A 16 -7.25 -1.00 -18.67
N ASP A 17 -6.18 -1.72 -18.34
CA ASP A 17 -6.24 -3.06 -17.72
C ASP A 17 -6.37 -3.02 -16.20
N ASP A 18 -6.38 -1.82 -15.55
CA ASP A 18 -6.34 -1.67 -14.09
C ASP A 18 -5.14 -2.37 -13.42
N ASP A 19 -4.08 -2.65 -14.20
CA ASP A 19 -2.89 -3.32 -13.70
C ASP A 19 -1.91 -2.32 -13.09
N CYS A 20 -1.92 -2.19 -11.77
CA CYS A 20 -1.00 -1.33 -11.05
C CYS A 20 0.42 -1.93 -10.90
N SER A 21 0.68 -3.15 -11.38
CA SER A 21 1.99 -3.82 -11.20
C SER A 21 3.13 -3.01 -11.78
N HIS A 22 2.90 -2.31 -12.89
CA HIS A 22 3.91 -1.46 -13.53
C HIS A 22 4.21 -0.23 -12.68
N GLU A 23 3.15 0.39 -12.16
CA GLU A 23 3.25 1.56 -11.30
C GLU A 23 3.90 1.21 -9.95
N LEU A 24 3.51 0.11 -9.34
CA LEU A 24 4.17 -0.40 -8.14
C LEU A 24 5.68 -0.59 -8.35
N ARG A 25 6.08 -1.24 -9.45
CA ARG A 25 7.52 -1.42 -9.76
C ARG A 25 8.23 -0.08 -9.89
N ARG A 26 7.63 0.89 -10.57
CA ARG A 26 8.16 2.25 -10.72
C ARG A 26 8.37 2.90 -9.36
N HIS A 27 7.38 2.85 -8.47
CA HIS A 27 7.44 3.42 -7.13
C HIS A 27 8.46 2.71 -6.23
N LEU A 28 8.58 1.39 -6.31
CA LEU A 28 9.65 0.66 -5.61
C LEU A 28 11.05 1.07 -6.09
N LEU A 29 11.24 1.35 -7.38
CA LEU A 29 12.50 1.89 -7.92
C LEU A 29 12.77 3.31 -7.44
N LEU A 30 11.75 4.18 -7.42
CA LEU A 30 11.86 5.54 -6.87
C LEU A 30 12.20 5.51 -5.38
N GLY A 31 11.56 4.62 -4.61
CA GLY A 31 11.88 4.40 -3.21
C GLY A 31 13.33 3.94 -2.98
N ARG A 32 13.86 3.09 -3.87
CA ARG A 32 15.29 2.71 -3.83
C ARG A 32 16.20 3.92 -4.05
N LYS A 33 15.87 4.79 -5.01
CA LYS A 33 16.61 6.04 -5.25
C LYS A 33 16.49 6.97 -4.03
N ALA A 34 15.29 7.13 -3.49
CA ALA A 34 15.05 7.95 -2.30
C ALA A 34 15.82 7.45 -1.07
N MET A 35 16.08 6.15 -0.95
CA MET A 35 16.86 5.56 0.16
C MET A 35 18.36 5.88 0.08
N ILE A 36 18.86 6.38 -1.06
CA ILE A 36 20.26 6.77 -1.23
C ILE A 36 20.50 8.18 -0.63
N ASN A 37 19.52 9.07 -0.75
CA ASN A 37 19.65 10.47 -0.32
C ASN A 37 19.98 10.62 1.20
N PRO A 38 19.30 9.94 2.13
CA PRO A 38 19.60 10.05 3.56
C PRO A 38 20.78 9.19 4.03
N ASP A 39 21.62 8.67 3.13
CA ASP A 39 22.67 7.71 3.48
C ASP A 39 23.64 8.26 4.53
N SER A 40 24.02 9.55 4.48
CA SER A 40 24.85 10.21 5.48
C SER A 40 24.19 10.24 6.86
N VAL A 41 22.91 10.60 6.90
CA VAL A 41 22.09 10.64 8.12
C VAL A 41 21.91 9.25 8.72
N LEU A 42 21.62 8.26 7.86
CA LEU A 42 21.46 6.86 8.30
C LEU A 42 22.79 6.25 8.80
N LYS A 43 23.94 6.77 8.33
CA LYS A 43 25.28 6.36 8.77
C LYS A 43 25.72 7.04 10.07
N SER A 44 25.18 8.21 10.42
CA SER A 44 25.55 8.92 11.65
C SER A 44 25.34 8.03 12.89
N ARG A 45 26.26 8.11 13.86
CA ARG A 45 26.16 7.43 15.16
C ARG A 45 25.32 8.23 16.16
N ASP A 46 25.19 9.52 15.95
CA ASP A 46 24.50 10.45 16.86
C ASP A 46 22.99 10.37 16.76
N ILE A 47 22.48 9.76 15.66
CA ILE A 47 21.06 9.63 15.41
C ILE A 47 20.57 8.27 15.90
N THR A 48 19.54 8.28 16.75
CA THR A 48 18.95 7.07 17.33
C THR A 48 18.25 6.20 16.29
N LEU A 49 18.14 4.90 16.58
CA LEU A 49 17.47 3.97 15.67
C LEU A 49 16.00 4.35 15.40
N PRO A 50 15.18 4.71 16.40
CA PRO A 50 13.80 5.16 16.15
C PRO A 50 13.72 6.36 15.20
N THR A 51 14.60 7.35 15.36
CA THR A 51 14.66 8.52 14.47
C THR A 51 15.00 8.12 13.04
N LYS A 52 15.96 7.21 12.84
CA LYS A 52 16.30 6.68 11.53
C LYS A 52 15.14 5.94 10.89
N VAL A 53 14.40 5.13 11.66
CA VAL A 53 13.19 4.45 11.20
C VAL A 53 12.13 5.46 10.76
N HIS A 54 11.95 6.53 11.53
CA HIS A 54 11.04 7.61 11.18
C HIS A 54 11.42 8.28 9.86
N ILE A 55 12.70 8.60 9.67
CA ILE A 55 13.23 9.20 8.43
C ILE A 55 12.95 8.29 7.23
N VAL A 56 13.22 7.00 7.33
CA VAL A 56 12.93 6.04 6.24
C VAL A 56 11.43 6.01 5.91
N LYS A 57 10.58 5.99 6.94
CA LYS A 57 9.12 6.03 6.72
C LYS A 57 8.67 7.34 6.06
N ALA A 58 9.16 8.48 6.53
CA ALA A 58 8.76 9.79 6.04
C ALA A 58 9.29 10.09 4.63
N MET A 59 10.51 9.67 4.29
CA MET A 59 11.15 10.03 3.02
C MET A 59 11.06 8.93 1.96
N VAL A 60 11.14 7.67 2.37
CA VAL A 60 11.21 6.55 1.41
C VAL A 60 9.83 5.92 1.21
N PHE A 61 9.15 5.60 2.30
CA PHE A 61 7.84 4.95 2.20
C PHE A 61 6.77 5.88 1.63
N SER A 62 6.83 7.19 1.92
CA SER A 62 5.93 8.17 1.31
C SER A 62 6.05 8.21 -0.22
N VAL A 63 7.28 8.09 -0.75
CA VAL A 63 7.50 8.00 -2.21
C VAL A 63 6.91 6.72 -2.79
N VAL A 64 7.06 5.59 -2.08
CA VAL A 64 6.51 4.30 -2.53
C VAL A 64 4.99 4.28 -2.46
N MET A 65 4.42 4.88 -1.42
CA MET A 65 2.98 4.90 -1.19
C MET A 65 2.23 6.01 -1.93
N TYR A 66 2.94 6.85 -2.69
CA TYR A 66 2.28 7.92 -3.43
C TYR A 66 1.21 7.36 -4.36
N SER A 67 -0.03 7.84 -4.23
CA SER A 67 -1.20 7.40 -5.00
C SER A 67 -1.61 5.92 -4.83
N CYS A 68 -1.06 5.21 -3.82
CA CYS A 68 -1.34 3.78 -3.61
C CYS A 68 -2.77 3.51 -3.17
N GLU A 69 -3.50 4.50 -2.69
CA GLU A 69 -4.91 4.40 -2.35
C GLU A 69 -5.80 4.00 -3.53
N SER A 70 -5.34 4.27 -4.76
CA SER A 70 -6.04 3.89 -5.99
C SER A 70 -5.61 2.53 -6.56
N TRP A 71 -4.56 1.89 -6.02
CA TRP A 71 -4.00 0.68 -6.59
C TRP A 71 -4.78 -0.57 -6.18
N ASN A 72 -4.91 -1.49 -7.15
CA ASN A 72 -5.35 -2.86 -6.92
C ASN A 72 -4.11 -3.76 -6.93
N VAL A 73 -3.58 -4.06 -5.74
CA VAL A 73 -2.32 -4.80 -5.59
C VAL A 73 -2.61 -6.29 -5.66
N LYS A 74 -2.17 -6.94 -6.74
CA LYS A 74 -2.32 -8.40 -6.91
C LYS A 74 -1.51 -9.16 -5.86
N LYS A 75 -2.01 -10.33 -5.42
CA LYS A 75 -1.32 -11.21 -4.47
C LYS A 75 0.13 -11.53 -4.88
N ALA A 76 0.41 -11.63 -6.17
CA ALA A 76 1.77 -11.85 -6.70
C ALA A 76 2.75 -10.69 -6.47
N GLU A 77 2.26 -9.50 -6.16
CA GLU A 77 3.09 -8.31 -5.92
C GLU A 77 3.48 -8.13 -4.44
N HIS A 78 2.73 -8.70 -3.49
CA HIS A 78 2.99 -8.61 -2.05
C HIS A 78 4.42 -9.02 -1.66
N PRO A 79 4.99 -10.12 -2.20
CA PRO A 79 6.38 -10.47 -1.90
C PRO A 79 7.40 -9.40 -2.32
N LYS A 80 7.10 -8.62 -3.37
CA LYS A 80 8.00 -7.55 -3.84
C LYS A 80 8.00 -6.37 -2.89
N ILE A 81 6.83 -6.02 -2.31
CA ILE A 81 6.68 -4.96 -1.30
C ILE A 81 7.45 -5.37 -0.03
N THR A 82 7.23 -6.58 0.45
CA THR A 82 7.92 -7.11 1.63
C THR A 82 9.43 -7.21 1.43
N ALA A 83 9.88 -7.63 0.25
CA ALA A 83 11.31 -7.70 -0.09
C ALA A 83 11.94 -6.30 -0.13
N PHE A 84 11.22 -5.30 -0.64
CA PHE A 84 11.67 -3.90 -0.63
C PHE A 84 11.78 -3.35 0.79
N GLU A 85 10.75 -3.56 1.62
CA GLU A 85 10.75 -3.15 3.03
C GLU A 85 11.95 -3.75 3.77
N LEU A 86 12.16 -5.05 3.63
CA LEU A 86 13.28 -5.75 4.23
C LEU A 86 14.63 -5.24 3.73
N TRP A 87 14.73 -4.88 2.46
CA TRP A 87 15.93 -4.26 1.90
C TRP A 87 16.21 -2.88 2.54
N CYS A 88 15.19 -2.05 2.76
CA CYS A 88 15.33 -0.77 3.46
C CYS A 88 15.87 -0.97 4.89
N TRP A 89 15.28 -1.91 5.63
CA TRP A 89 15.70 -2.18 7.01
C TRP A 89 17.10 -2.79 7.11
N ARG A 90 17.48 -3.68 6.19
CA ARG A 90 18.86 -4.18 6.11
C ARG A 90 19.86 -3.08 5.86
N ARG A 91 19.54 -2.17 4.93
CA ARG A 91 20.40 -1.03 4.64
C ARG A 91 20.54 -0.11 5.85
N LEU A 92 19.44 0.21 6.54
CA LEU A 92 19.43 1.02 7.74
C LEU A 92 20.30 0.41 8.86
N LEU A 93 20.15 -0.90 9.09
CA LEU A 93 20.90 -1.64 10.10
C LEU A 93 22.34 -1.98 9.68
N ARG A 94 22.75 -1.61 8.45
CA ARG A 94 24.04 -2.03 7.87
C ARG A 94 24.26 -3.54 7.94
N ALA A 95 23.20 -4.30 7.92
CA ALA A 95 23.28 -5.75 7.90
C ALA A 95 23.75 -6.21 6.54
N HIS A 96 25.06 -6.53 6.40
CA HIS A 96 25.61 -7.11 5.18
C HIS A 96 24.86 -8.38 4.83
N ARG A 97 24.67 -8.64 3.50
CA ARG A 97 24.08 -9.90 2.98
C ARG A 97 24.81 -11.14 3.50
N ILE A 98 26.09 -11.01 3.83
CA ILE A 98 26.97 -12.08 4.31
C ILE A 98 26.58 -12.54 5.73
N ALA A 99 26.15 -11.63 6.59
CA ALA A 99 25.54 -12.02 7.86
C ALA A 99 24.10 -12.48 7.57
N ARG A 100 23.90 -13.76 7.36
CA ARG A 100 22.58 -14.43 7.13
C ARG A 100 21.62 -14.25 8.31
N ARG A 101 21.38 -13.00 8.71
CA ARG A 101 20.41 -12.72 9.76
C ARG A 101 19.02 -13.02 9.24
N PRO A 102 18.24 -13.85 9.92
CA PRO A 102 16.90 -14.18 9.52
C PRO A 102 16.05 -12.88 9.48
N SER A 103 15.17 -12.77 8.50
CA SER A 103 14.33 -11.59 8.29
C SER A 103 13.54 -11.22 9.54
N GLN A 104 13.08 -12.20 10.31
CA GLN A 104 12.40 -12.01 11.59
C GLN A 104 13.24 -11.24 12.62
N SER A 105 14.57 -11.48 12.69
CA SER A 105 15.43 -10.77 13.63
C SER A 105 15.57 -9.27 13.28
N ILE A 106 15.50 -8.95 11.98
CA ILE A 106 15.51 -7.57 11.50
C ILE A 106 14.22 -6.86 11.88
N PHE A 107 13.07 -7.47 11.60
CA PHE A 107 11.78 -6.91 11.96
C PHE A 107 11.60 -6.76 13.47
N ARG A 108 12.09 -7.70 14.29
CA ARG A 108 12.08 -7.56 15.76
C ARG A 108 12.90 -6.37 16.22
N LYS A 109 14.07 -6.14 15.62
CA LYS A 109 14.95 -5.02 15.99
C LYS A 109 14.38 -3.66 15.59
N ILE A 110 13.78 -3.57 14.42
CA ILE A 110 13.13 -2.35 13.92
C ILE A 110 11.82 -2.10 14.64
N ASN A 111 11.07 -3.17 14.93
CA ASN A 111 9.75 -3.18 15.54
C ASN A 111 8.81 -2.09 14.96
N PRO A 112 8.59 -2.05 13.65
CA PRO A 112 7.72 -1.06 13.06
C PRO A 112 6.27 -1.33 13.51
N GLU A 113 5.51 -0.27 13.78
CA GLU A 113 4.08 -0.40 14.15
C GLU A 113 3.27 -1.08 13.05
N TYR A 114 3.55 -0.69 11.79
CA TYR A 114 2.95 -1.26 10.58
C TYR A 114 4.06 -1.71 9.62
N SER A 115 3.79 -2.77 8.86
CA SER A 115 4.56 -3.08 7.66
C SER A 115 4.28 -2.04 6.55
N LEU A 116 5.12 -1.99 5.52
CA LEU A 116 4.85 -1.13 4.36
C LEU A 116 3.52 -1.51 3.69
N GLU A 117 3.24 -2.79 3.57
CA GLU A 117 1.98 -3.31 3.04
C GLU A 117 0.79 -2.91 3.93
N GLY A 118 0.93 -3.02 5.25
CA GLY A 118 -0.09 -2.56 6.20
C GLY A 118 -0.36 -1.05 6.12
N LEU A 119 0.68 -0.24 5.85
CA LEU A 119 0.51 1.20 5.61
C LEU A 119 -0.25 1.48 4.32
N MET A 120 0.05 0.75 3.23
CA MET A 120 -0.66 0.89 1.95
C MET A 120 -2.13 0.51 2.12
N LEU A 121 -2.42 -0.62 2.76
CA LEU A 121 -3.79 -1.04 3.06
C LEU A 121 -4.52 -0.03 3.94
N LYS A 122 -3.85 0.55 4.94
CA LYS A 122 -4.42 1.62 5.76
C LYS A 122 -4.89 2.80 4.93
N LEU A 123 -4.07 3.27 3.99
CA LEU A 123 -4.43 4.38 3.09
C LEU A 123 -5.61 4.00 2.19
N GLN A 124 -5.63 2.80 1.64
CA GLN A 124 -6.74 2.30 0.81
C GLN A 124 -8.06 2.25 1.58
N LEU A 125 -8.04 1.73 2.82
CA LEU A 125 -9.21 1.67 3.68
C LEU A 125 -9.67 3.05 4.13
N GLN A 126 -8.75 3.97 4.43
CA GLN A 126 -9.09 5.36 4.76
C GLN A 126 -9.77 6.05 3.58
N TYR A 127 -9.24 5.88 2.37
CA TYR A 127 -9.82 6.41 1.15
C TYR A 127 -11.21 5.81 0.88
N PHE A 128 -11.37 4.50 1.01
CA PHE A 128 -12.65 3.83 0.93
C PHE A 128 -13.68 4.41 1.89
N GLY A 129 -13.30 4.55 3.17
CA GLY A 129 -14.18 5.13 4.18
C GLY A 129 -14.57 6.58 3.86
N HIS A 130 -13.65 7.37 3.28
CA HIS A 130 -13.95 8.72 2.82
C HIS A 130 -14.98 8.71 1.69
N LEU A 131 -14.75 7.91 0.65
CA LEU A 131 -15.67 7.79 -0.49
C LEU A 131 -17.07 7.34 -0.08
N MET A 132 -17.17 6.36 0.82
CA MET A 132 -18.47 5.86 1.24
C MET A 132 -19.29 6.87 2.05
N ARG A 133 -18.64 7.78 2.76
CA ARG A 133 -19.32 8.87 3.52
C ARG A 133 -19.67 10.08 2.65
N THR A 134 -19.00 10.25 1.51
CA THR A 134 -19.33 11.36 0.60
C THR A 134 -20.65 11.07 -0.10
N ALA A 135 -21.58 12.03 -0.03
CA ALA A 135 -22.85 11.93 -0.76
C ALA A 135 -22.58 12.00 -2.26
N ASP A 136 -23.27 11.16 -3.04
CA ASP A 136 -23.36 11.18 -4.51
C ASP A 136 -22.06 11.52 -5.29
N SER A 137 -20.95 10.82 -4.96
CA SER A 137 -19.74 11.00 -5.72
C SER A 137 -19.64 9.96 -6.86
N TRP A 138 -19.17 10.41 -8.03
CA TRP A 138 -18.83 9.53 -9.14
C TRP A 138 -17.87 8.41 -8.72
N GLY A 139 -16.93 8.71 -7.83
CA GLY A 139 -15.99 7.74 -7.28
C GLY A 139 -16.69 6.59 -6.53
N LYS A 140 -17.75 6.90 -5.77
CA LYS A 140 -18.57 5.90 -5.09
C LYS A 140 -19.31 5.00 -6.08
N SER A 141 -19.94 5.59 -7.11
CA SER A 141 -20.66 4.86 -8.16
C SER A 141 -19.72 3.94 -8.94
N LEU A 142 -18.53 4.42 -9.30
CA LEU A 142 -17.50 3.64 -9.98
C LEU A 142 -16.98 2.49 -9.09
N MET A 143 -16.70 2.76 -7.81
CA MET A 143 -16.21 1.76 -6.87
C MET A 143 -17.24 0.67 -6.59
N LEU A 144 -18.53 1.02 -6.52
CA LEU A 144 -19.63 0.07 -6.33
C LEU A 144 -20.05 -0.66 -7.63
N GLY A 145 -19.44 -0.31 -8.76
CA GLY A 145 -19.76 -0.90 -10.06
C GLY A 145 -21.17 -0.56 -10.57
N LYS A 146 -21.73 0.57 -10.13
CA LYS A 146 -23.03 1.08 -10.56
C LYS A 146 -23.01 1.89 -11.85
N SER A 147 -21.88 1.89 -12.60
CA SER A 147 -21.84 2.57 -13.88
C SER A 147 -22.66 1.76 -14.90
N GLU A 148 -23.64 2.41 -15.53
CA GLU A 148 -24.41 1.89 -16.65
C GLU A 148 -23.49 1.76 -17.88
N GLY A 149 -22.80 0.63 -18.01
CA GLY A 149 -21.96 0.30 -19.15
C GLY A 149 -22.16 -1.17 -19.54
N GLN A 150 -22.23 -1.44 -20.83
CA GLN A 150 -22.38 -2.79 -21.41
C GLN A 150 -21.39 -3.78 -20.77
N ARG A 151 -21.90 -4.89 -20.27
CA ARG A 151 -21.09 -6.01 -19.77
C ARG A 151 -20.24 -6.57 -20.91
N ILE A 152 -18.98 -6.20 -20.94
CA ILE A 152 -18.01 -6.86 -21.81
C ILE A 152 -17.81 -8.28 -21.27
N ARG A 153 -18.13 -9.27 -22.13
CA ARG A 153 -17.94 -10.70 -21.85
C ARG A 153 -16.43 -10.96 -21.72
N GLY A 154 -15.93 -11.13 -20.50
CA GLY A 154 -14.52 -11.38 -20.22
C GLY A 154 -14.32 -11.93 -18.81
N ARG A 155 -13.11 -12.46 -18.52
CA ARG A 155 -12.68 -12.98 -17.22
C ARG A 155 -13.08 -12.00 -16.11
N GLN A 156 -13.76 -12.50 -15.08
CA GLN A 156 -14.25 -11.71 -13.97
C GLN A 156 -13.10 -10.90 -13.35
N ARG A 157 -13.17 -9.58 -13.51
CA ARG A 157 -12.15 -8.64 -13.02
C ARG A 157 -12.29 -8.62 -11.50
N MET A 158 -11.25 -8.97 -10.76
CA MET A 158 -11.24 -8.78 -9.32
C MET A 158 -11.51 -7.31 -9.05
N ARG A 159 -12.66 -7.03 -8.46
CA ARG A 159 -13.04 -5.67 -8.13
C ARG A 159 -12.24 -5.27 -6.89
N ARG A 160 -11.77 -4.05 -6.86
CA ARG A 160 -11.11 -3.45 -5.69
C ARG A 160 -11.91 -3.64 -4.38
N LEU A 161 -13.22 -3.75 -4.49
CA LEU A 161 -14.11 -4.10 -3.40
C LEU A 161 -13.84 -5.50 -2.83
N ASP A 162 -13.50 -6.45 -3.68
CA ASP A 162 -13.24 -7.83 -3.24
C ASP A 162 -11.99 -7.86 -2.36
N ASP A 163 -10.93 -7.12 -2.74
CA ASP A 163 -9.71 -7.00 -1.92
C ASP A 163 -9.98 -6.31 -0.56
N ILE A 164 -10.86 -5.30 -0.54
CA ILE A 164 -11.24 -4.60 0.69
C ILE A 164 -12.10 -5.51 1.58
N THR A 165 -13.08 -6.24 1.02
CA THR A 165 -13.92 -7.18 1.77
C THR A 165 -13.10 -8.34 2.31
N ASP A 166 -12.17 -8.87 1.51
CA ASP A 166 -11.23 -9.92 1.93
C ASP A 166 -10.32 -9.44 3.05
N ALA A 167 -9.74 -8.23 2.92
CA ALA A 167 -8.85 -7.67 3.93
C ALA A 167 -9.56 -7.40 5.27
N MET A 168 -10.84 -7.06 5.22
CA MET A 168 -11.66 -6.78 6.41
C MET A 168 -12.43 -8.01 6.91
N ASP A 169 -12.31 -9.15 6.23
CA ASP A 169 -13.04 -10.39 6.53
C ASP A 169 -14.56 -10.13 6.74
N THR A 170 -15.16 -9.36 5.84
CA THR A 170 -16.54 -8.94 5.99
C THR A 170 -17.22 -8.70 4.64
N ASN A 171 -18.54 -8.58 4.64
CA ASN A 171 -19.30 -8.26 3.43
C ASN A 171 -19.52 -6.76 3.25
N LEU A 172 -19.87 -6.34 2.03
CA LEU A 172 -20.06 -4.95 1.65
C LEU A 172 -21.10 -4.21 2.51
N GLY A 173 -22.19 -4.90 2.88
CA GLY A 173 -23.26 -4.28 3.71
C GLY A 173 -22.76 -3.89 5.08
N LYS A 174 -22.06 -4.81 5.76
CA LYS A 174 -21.43 -4.53 7.06
C LYS A 174 -20.33 -3.48 6.96
N LEU A 175 -19.54 -3.47 5.87
CA LEU A 175 -18.55 -2.43 5.61
C LEU A 175 -19.19 -1.04 5.52
N GLN A 176 -20.29 -0.93 4.76
CA GLN A 176 -21.01 0.34 4.61
C GLN A 176 -21.58 0.82 5.94
N GLU A 177 -22.05 -0.09 6.80
CA GLU A 177 -22.54 0.23 8.13
C GLU A 177 -21.40 0.70 9.06
N MET A 178 -20.28 -0.04 9.10
CA MET A 178 -19.11 0.37 9.89
C MET A 178 -18.53 1.72 9.47
N VAL A 179 -18.54 2.04 8.19
CA VAL A 179 -18.02 3.31 7.66
C VAL A 179 -18.83 4.52 8.16
N ARG A 180 -20.11 4.35 8.53
CA ARG A 180 -20.94 5.44 9.07
C ARG A 180 -20.42 5.90 10.41
N ASP A 181 -19.97 5.00 11.28
CA ASP A 181 -19.28 5.33 12.51
C ASP A 181 -17.79 5.56 12.23
N ARG A 182 -17.38 6.84 12.35
CA ARG A 182 -16.01 7.26 12.03
C ARG A 182 -14.98 6.68 13.01
N GLU A 183 -15.34 6.52 14.28
CA GLU A 183 -14.43 6.01 15.31
C GLU A 183 -14.27 4.51 15.19
N ALA A 184 -15.38 3.78 15.07
CA ALA A 184 -15.37 2.34 14.82
C ALA A 184 -14.59 1.99 13.55
N TRP A 185 -14.79 2.76 12.46
CA TRP A 185 -14.03 2.58 11.23
C TRP A 185 -12.53 2.79 11.41
N ARG A 186 -12.11 3.85 12.11
CA ARG A 186 -10.69 4.11 12.40
C ARG A 186 -10.05 2.98 13.21
N ALA A 187 -10.75 2.49 14.23
CA ALA A 187 -10.28 1.38 15.05
C ALA A 187 -10.12 0.08 14.22
N ALA A 188 -11.11 -0.24 13.37
CA ALA A 188 -11.07 -1.39 12.49
C ALA A 188 -9.91 -1.31 11.49
N VAL A 189 -9.74 -0.16 10.82
CA VAL A 189 -8.63 0.09 9.89
C VAL A 189 -7.27 -0.06 10.59
N HIS A 190 -7.13 0.44 11.82
CA HIS A 190 -5.91 0.29 12.60
C HIS A 190 -5.62 -1.18 12.91
N GLY A 191 -6.62 -1.92 13.35
CA GLY A 191 -6.50 -3.34 13.66
C GLY A 191 -6.05 -4.17 12.47
N VAL A 192 -6.74 -4.04 11.34
CA VAL A 192 -6.45 -4.78 10.11
C VAL A 192 -5.08 -4.43 9.54
N ALA A 193 -4.73 -3.13 9.47
CA ALA A 193 -3.42 -2.71 8.96
C ALA A 193 -2.26 -3.22 9.83
N LYS A 194 -2.47 -3.38 11.15
CA LYS A 194 -1.47 -3.90 12.08
C LYS A 194 -1.32 -5.42 12.01
N SER A 195 -2.38 -6.14 11.69
CA SER A 195 -2.41 -7.60 11.60
C SER A 195 -1.80 -8.16 10.32
N GLN A 196 -1.53 -7.32 9.30
CA GLN A 196 -0.94 -7.78 8.03
C GLN A 196 0.37 -8.55 8.28
N PRO A 197 0.51 -9.77 7.71
CA PRO A 197 1.68 -10.60 7.92
C PRO A 197 2.95 -9.91 7.39
N ARG A 198 3.97 -9.86 8.22
CA ARG A 198 5.28 -9.25 7.88
C ARG A 198 6.19 -10.19 7.09
N LEU A 199 5.81 -11.44 6.95
CA LEU A 199 6.52 -12.48 6.19
C LEU A 199 5.46 -13.47 5.73
N GLY A 200 5.32 -13.64 4.42
CA GLY A 200 4.62 -14.79 3.89
C GLY A 200 5.29 -16.09 4.40
N HIS A 201 4.48 -16.98 4.90
CA HIS A 201 4.91 -18.35 5.18
C HIS A 201 5.27 -19.06 3.90
#